data_f15578917887f2de0934fa728bfab4ff
#
_entry.id   f15578917887f2de0934fa728bfab4ff
#
_cell.length_a   1.000
_cell.length_b   1.000
_cell.length_c   1.000
_cell.angle_alpha   90.00
_cell.angle_beta   90.00
_cell.angle_gamma   90.00
#
_symmetry.space_group_name_H-M   'P 1'
#
loop_
_entity.id
_entity.type
_entity.pdbx_description
1 polymer ?
#
loop_
_entity_poly.entity_id
_entity_poly.type
_entity_poly.pdbx_seq_one_letter_code
_entity_poly.pdbx_strand_id
1 'polypeptide(L)'
;FRTVNFNRCKIDEVNFAMCDKLIFEIHFKECILDFSKFYTLKIKGTTFIDCSIIAVDFMSTDLTEVIFDNCDLYRSEFSKANANKANFKTSYNYTIDPTKTKLKKAVFSLDGLKGLLYKHDVIVK
;
A
#
# COMPACT_ATOMS: atom_id res chain seq x y z
N PHE A 1 -16.60 0.71 -17.56
CA PHE A 1 -15.72 0.41 -16.43
C PHE A 1 -15.01 -0.92 -16.66
N ARG A 2 -13.70 -0.92 -16.55
CA ARG A 2 -12.87 -2.10 -16.83
C ARG A 2 -12.08 -2.50 -15.60
N THR A 3 -11.86 -3.82 -15.48
CA THR A 3 -10.97 -4.38 -14.48
C THR A 3 -9.74 -4.96 -15.17
N VAL A 4 -8.57 -4.59 -14.69
CA VAL A 4 -7.29 -5.13 -15.18
C VAL A 4 -6.64 -5.90 -14.04
N ASN A 5 -6.27 -7.14 -14.31
CA ASN A 5 -5.61 -8.01 -13.34
C ASN A 5 -4.21 -8.36 -13.81
N PHE A 6 -3.23 -8.10 -12.97
CA PHE A 6 -1.84 -8.53 -13.21
C PHE A 6 -1.56 -9.73 -12.33
N ASN A 7 -1.19 -10.85 -12.95
CA ASN A 7 -0.84 -12.09 -12.25
C ASN A 7 0.59 -12.48 -12.57
N ARG A 8 1.40 -12.72 -11.53
CA ARG A 8 2.77 -13.19 -11.65
C ARG A 8 3.64 -12.29 -12.54
N CYS A 9 3.46 -10.99 -12.41
CA CYS A 9 4.18 -10.01 -13.21
C CYS A 9 5.31 -9.38 -12.41
N LYS A 10 6.41 -9.11 -13.09
CA LYS A 10 7.47 -8.27 -12.56
C LYS A 10 7.27 -6.87 -13.10
N ILE A 11 6.80 -5.96 -12.26
CA ILE A 11 6.41 -4.60 -12.65
C ILE A 11 7.20 -3.61 -11.81
N ASP A 12 8.46 -3.91 -11.54
CA ASP A 12 9.31 -3.06 -10.73
C ASP A 12 9.72 -1.79 -11.48
N GLU A 13 9.93 -0.73 -10.70
CA GLU A 13 10.35 0.59 -11.20
C GLU A 13 9.38 1.24 -12.19
N VAL A 14 8.11 0.83 -12.21
CA VAL A 14 7.10 1.45 -13.09
C VAL A 14 6.49 2.66 -12.40
N ASN A 15 6.41 3.77 -13.14
CA ASN A 15 5.76 4.98 -12.64
C ASN A 15 4.31 5.03 -13.10
N PHE A 16 3.41 4.45 -12.30
CA PHE A 16 1.98 4.49 -12.57
C PHE A 16 1.40 5.90 -12.41
N ALA A 17 2.07 6.75 -11.63
CA ALA A 17 1.63 8.12 -11.39
C ALA A 17 1.69 8.99 -12.65
N MET A 18 2.41 8.57 -13.67
CA MET A 18 2.45 9.27 -14.96
C MET A 18 1.17 9.05 -15.77
N CYS A 19 0.32 8.12 -15.36
CA CYS A 19 -1.00 7.93 -15.97
C CYS A 19 -1.93 9.00 -15.42
N ASP A 20 -2.51 9.83 -16.28
CA ASP A 20 -3.36 10.95 -15.85
C ASP A 20 -4.60 10.49 -15.09
N LYS A 21 -5.17 9.39 -15.51
CA LYS A 21 -6.34 8.80 -14.84
C LYS A 21 -6.35 7.30 -15.02
N LEU A 22 -6.64 6.60 -13.91
CA LEU A 22 -7.02 5.20 -14.00
C LEU A 22 -8.53 5.15 -14.20
N ILE A 23 -8.95 4.79 -15.40
CA ILE A 23 -10.37 4.64 -15.74
C ILE A 23 -10.85 3.20 -15.61
N PHE A 24 -10.04 2.37 -14.95
CA PHE A 24 -10.32 0.94 -14.73
C PHE A 24 -9.89 0.56 -13.31
N GLU A 25 -10.48 -0.49 -12.79
CA GLU A 25 -9.97 -1.13 -11.58
C GLU A 25 -8.70 -1.89 -11.90
N ILE A 26 -7.77 -1.90 -10.97
CA ILE A 26 -6.51 -2.61 -11.12
C ILE A 26 -6.30 -3.50 -9.90
N HIS A 27 -5.85 -4.72 -10.14
CA HIS A 27 -5.54 -5.67 -9.08
C HIS A 27 -4.25 -6.41 -9.41
N PHE A 28 -3.51 -6.76 -8.37
CA PHE A 28 -2.20 -7.41 -8.51
C PHE A 28 -2.16 -8.67 -7.66
N LYS A 29 -1.71 -9.76 -8.25
CA LYS A 29 -1.51 -11.02 -7.53
C LYS A 29 -0.17 -11.62 -7.90
N GLU A 30 0.60 -12.00 -6.87
CA GLU A 30 1.92 -12.61 -7.07
C GLU A 30 2.84 -11.75 -7.96
N CYS A 31 2.79 -10.44 -7.76
CA CYS A 31 3.57 -9.49 -8.55
C CYS A 31 4.71 -8.90 -7.72
N ILE A 32 5.77 -8.52 -8.41
CA ILE A 32 6.85 -7.73 -7.84
C ILE A 32 6.67 -6.30 -8.33
N LEU A 33 6.39 -5.39 -7.40
CA LEU A 33 6.12 -3.98 -7.69
C LEU A 33 7.20 -3.05 -7.13
N ASP A 34 8.31 -3.61 -6.70
CA ASP A 34 9.35 -2.88 -5.98
C ASP A 34 9.77 -1.60 -6.72
N PHE A 35 9.94 -0.51 -5.95
CA PHE A 35 10.36 0.80 -6.45
C PHE A 35 9.38 1.46 -7.42
N SER A 36 8.19 0.93 -7.60
CA SER A 36 7.16 1.57 -8.44
C SER A 36 6.55 2.78 -7.73
N LYS A 37 5.87 3.62 -8.49
CA LYS A 37 5.29 4.86 -7.98
C LYS A 37 3.80 4.93 -8.29
N PHE A 38 3.00 5.17 -7.26
CA PHE A 38 1.57 5.36 -7.32
C PHE A 38 1.14 6.73 -6.78
N TYR A 39 2.09 7.61 -6.47
CA TYR A 39 1.78 8.86 -5.78
C TYR A 39 0.65 9.62 -6.49
N THR A 40 -0.22 10.23 -5.68
CA THR A 40 -1.40 11.01 -6.10
C THR A 40 -2.49 10.26 -6.87
N LEU A 41 -2.32 8.99 -7.16
CA LEU A 41 -3.36 8.21 -7.85
C LEU A 41 -4.51 7.85 -6.92
N LYS A 42 -5.66 7.60 -7.51
CA LYS A 42 -6.84 7.08 -6.81
C LYS A 42 -6.98 5.60 -7.17
N ILE A 43 -6.61 4.73 -6.23
CA ILE A 43 -6.70 3.28 -6.42
C ILE A 43 -7.58 2.62 -5.36
N LYS A 44 -8.64 3.33 -4.95
CA LYS A 44 -9.60 2.83 -3.97
C LYS A 44 -10.05 1.41 -4.32
N GLY A 45 -10.03 0.52 -3.33
CA GLY A 45 -10.51 -0.84 -3.51
C GLY A 45 -9.57 -1.79 -4.25
N THR A 46 -8.42 -1.34 -4.70
CA THR A 46 -7.42 -2.20 -5.32
C THR A 46 -6.99 -3.31 -4.36
N THR A 47 -6.77 -4.51 -4.88
CA THR A 47 -6.21 -5.61 -4.11
C THR A 47 -4.79 -5.91 -4.55
N PHE A 48 -3.92 -6.10 -3.55
CA PHE A 48 -2.56 -6.58 -3.74
C PHE A 48 -2.47 -7.89 -2.96
N ILE A 49 -2.29 -9.01 -3.65
CA ILE A 49 -2.25 -10.33 -3.03
C ILE A 49 -0.90 -10.97 -3.32
N ASP A 50 -0.22 -11.41 -2.26
CA ASP A 50 1.08 -12.09 -2.38
C ASP A 50 2.11 -11.29 -3.19
N CYS A 51 2.15 -9.98 -2.99
CA CYS A 51 3.01 -9.09 -3.75
C CYS A 51 4.22 -8.63 -2.94
N SER A 52 5.32 -8.40 -3.65
CA SER A 52 6.45 -7.66 -3.12
C SER A 52 6.24 -6.18 -3.44
N ILE A 53 6.15 -5.36 -2.40
CA ILE A 53 5.86 -3.93 -2.50
C ILE A 53 6.91 -3.16 -1.71
N ILE A 54 8.17 -3.37 -2.08
CA ILE A 54 9.31 -2.80 -1.37
C ILE A 54 9.63 -1.42 -1.96
N ALA A 55 9.74 -0.42 -1.08
CA ALA A 55 10.10 0.95 -1.45
C ALA A 55 9.18 1.53 -2.53
N VAL A 56 7.91 1.21 -2.49
CA VAL A 56 6.90 1.76 -3.40
C VAL A 56 6.40 3.09 -2.86
N ASP A 57 6.22 4.05 -3.74
CA ASP A 57 5.76 5.39 -3.37
C ASP A 57 4.24 5.48 -3.48
N PHE A 58 3.58 5.49 -2.31
CA PHE A 58 2.14 5.72 -2.19
C PHE A 58 1.83 7.12 -1.61
N MET A 59 2.75 8.04 -1.70
CA MET A 59 2.54 9.38 -1.15
C MET A 59 1.31 10.04 -1.76
N SER A 60 0.45 10.59 -0.91
CA SER A 60 -0.79 11.27 -1.34
C SER A 60 -1.73 10.41 -2.20
N THR A 61 -1.59 9.10 -2.14
CA THR A 61 -2.42 8.15 -2.90
C THR A 61 -3.73 7.89 -2.16
N ASP A 62 -4.82 7.76 -2.89
CA ASP A 62 -6.08 7.30 -2.30
C ASP A 62 -6.08 5.78 -2.23
N LEU A 63 -5.79 5.27 -1.02
CA LEU A 63 -5.75 3.85 -0.71
C LEU A 63 -7.00 3.39 0.06
N THR A 64 -8.07 4.16 0.00
CA THR A 64 -9.30 3.83 0.73
C THR A 64 -9.76 2.41 0.35
N GLU A 65 -10.01 1.59 1.37
CA GLU A 65 -10.49 0.21 1.20
C GLU A 65 -9.55 -0.71 0.41
N VAL A 66 -8.32 -0.32 0.18
CA VAL A 66 -7.31 -1.18 -0.47
C VAL A 66 -7.00 -2.37 0.44
N ILE A 67 -6.80 -3.53 -0.14
CA ILE A 67 -6.42 -4.74 0.59
C ILE A 67 -4.98 -5.11 0.24
N PHE A 68 -4.13 -5.14 1.26
CA PHE A 68 -2.77 -5.66 1.15
C PHE A 68 -2.74 -7.03 1.83
N ASP A 69 -2.93 -8.08 1.05
CA ASP A 69 -2.97 -9.45 1.56
C ASP A 69 -1.61 -10.13 1.35
N ASN A 70 -0.96 -10.46 2.47
CA ASN A 70 0.32 -11.15 2.48
C ASN A 70 1.39 -10.46 1.62
N CYS A 71 1.52 -9.15 1.79
CA CYS A 71 2.48 -8.33 1.03
C CYS A 71 3.63 -7.87 1.91
N ASP A 72 4.83 -7.82 1.34
CA ASP A 72 5.98 -7.21 1.95
C ASP A 72 5.99 -5.72 1.60
N LEU A 73 5.77 -4.87 2.59
CA LEU A 73 5.66 -3.42 2.42
C LEU A 73 6.91 -2.68 2.93
N TYR A 74 8.04 -3.36 2.96
CA TYR A 74 9.27 -2.80 3.50
C TYR A 74 9.64 -1.50 2.79
N ARG A 75 9.85 -0.43 3.57
CA ARG A 75 10.24 0.91 3.11
C ARG A 75 9.26 1.58 2.14
N SER A 76 8.06 1.06 1.98
CA SER A 76 7.05 1.77 1.20
C SER A 76 6.58 3.03 1.92
N GLU A 77 6.31 4.09 1.18
CA GLU A 77 6.02 5.41 1.70
C GLU A 77 4.53 5.72 1.62
N PHE A 78 3.92 6.01 2.78
CA PHE A 78 2.49 6.26 2.88
C PHE A 78 2.16 7.70 3.33
N SER A 79 3.13 8.60 3.35
CA SER A 79 2.91 9.97 3.82
C SER A 79 1.80 10.64 3.03
N LYS A 80 0.87 11.29 3.75
CA LYS A 80 -0.27 12.01 3.17
C LYS A 80 -1.23 11.12 2.37
N ALA A 81 -1.08 9.81 2.43
CA ALA A 81 -2.04 8.89 1.80
C ALA A 81 -3.32 8.84 2.62
N ASN A 82 -4.42 8.51 1.96
CA ASN A 82 -5.67 8.19 2.61
C ASN A 82 -5.85 6.67 2.59
N ALA A 83 -5.58 6.03 3.72
CA ALA A 83 -5.73 4.59 3.86
C ALA A 83 -6.89 4.23 4.80
N ASN A 84 -7.92 5.07 4.84
CA ASN A 84 -9.11 4.77 5.63
C ASN A 84 -9.70 3.44 5.16
N LYS A 85 -10.04 2.57 6.10
CA LYS A 85 -10.61 1.25 5.85
C LYS A 85 -9.71 0.30 5.05
N ALA A 86 -8.44 0.65 4.83
CA ALA A 86 -7.49 -0.26 4.19
C ALA A 86 -7.19 -1.44 5.12
N ASN A 87 -6.88 -2.59 4.54
CA ASN A 87 -6.60 -3.80 5.30
C ASN A 87 -5.13 -4.19 5.16
N PHE A 88 -4.39 -4.07 6.26
CA PHE A 88 -2.98 -4.45 6.37
C PHE A 88 -2.79 -5.71 7.22
N LYS A 89 -3.86 -6.38 7.60
CA LYS A 89 -3.82 -7.40 8.66
C LYS A 89 -2.81 -8.51 8.40
N THR A 90 -2.68 -8.96 7.16
CA THR A 90 -1.81 -10.08 6.81
C THR A 90 -0.48 -9.64 6.20
N SER A 91 -0.28 -8.35 6.01
CA SER A 91 0.97 -7.81 5.45
C SER A 91 1.97 -7.47 6.54
N TYR A 92 3.19 -7.18 6.15
CA TYR A 92 4.31 -7.06 7.10
C TYR A 92 5.36 -6.07 6.62
N ASN A 93 6.27 -5.76 7.53
CA ASN A 93 7.40 -4.85 7.33
C ASN A 93 7.04 -3.39 7.04
N TYR A 94 5.77 -3.02 7.18
CA TYR A 94 5.39 -1.63 6.95
C TYR A 94 5.78 -0.73 8.12
N THR A 95 6.05 0.51 7.81
CA THR A 95 6.26 1.59 8.78
C THR A 95 5.38 2.75 8.34
N ILE A 96 4.32 3.01 9.09
CA ILE A 96 3.33 4.03 8.76
C ILE A 96 3.21 4.99 9.92
N ASP A 97 3.31 6.30 9.66
CA ASP A 97 3.15 7.32 10.68
C ASP A 97 1.67 7.73 10.73
N PRO A 98 0.95 7.39 11.84
CA PRO A 98 -0.47 7.73 11.95
C PRO A 98 -0.75 9.22 11.97
N THR A 99 0.26 10.06 12.23
CA THR A 99 0.09 11.51 12.22
C THR A 99 0.15 12.09 10.81
N LYS A 100 0.64 11.32 9.84
CA LYS A 100 0.81 11.75 8.45
C LYS A 100 -0.04 10.97 7.45
N THR A 101 -0.71 9.94 7.90
CA THR A 101 -1.52 9.06 7.04
C THR A 101 -2.88 8.87 7.66
N LYS A 102 -3.93 8.96 6.89
CA LYS A 102 -5.29 8.71 7.38
C LYS A 102 -5.50 7.20 7.48
N LEU A 103 -5.86 6.73 8.68
CA LEU A 103 -5.99 5.31 8.98
C LEU A 103 -7.31 4.98 9.69
N LYS A 104 -8.33 5.80 9.53
CA LYS A 104 -9.62 5.57 10.18
C LYS A 104 -10.19 4.22 9.75
N LYS A 105 -10.45 3.35 10.74
CA LYS A 105 -10.96 2.00 10.50
C LYS A 105 -10.06 1.11 9.64
N ALA A 106 -8.78 1.46 9.52
CA ALA A 106 -7.81 0.57 8.90
C ALA A 106 -7.57 -0.63 9.81
N VAL A 107 -7.28 -1.79 9.23
CA VAL A 107 -7.13 -3.05 9.95
C VAL A 107 -5.66 -3.48 9.98
N PHE A 108 -5.17 -3.75 11.18
CA PHE A 108 -3.80 -4.20 11.42
C PHE A 108 -3.81 -5.42 12.33
N SER A 109 -2.77 -6.25 12.24
CA SER A 109 -2.54 -7.30 13.23
C SER A 109 -1.88 -6.70 14.48
N LEU A 110 -1.93 -7.44 15.60
CA LEU A 110 -1.20 -7.02 16.80
C LEU A 110 0.30 -6.90 16.53
N ASP A 111 0.88 -7.85 15.82
CA ASP A 111 2.30 -7.81 15.46
C ASP A 111 2.65 -6.59 14.60
N GLY A 112 1.71 -6.14 13.78
CA GLY A 112 1.92 -5.00 12.89
C GLY A 112 1.88 -3.65 13.58
N LEU A 113 1.32 -3.56 14.80
CA LEU A 113 1.18 -2.28 15.50
C LEU A 113 2.51 -1.58 15.74
N LYS A 114 3.60 -2.34 15.93
CA LYS A 114 4.93 -1.75 16.09
C LYS A 114 5.32 -0.88 14.90
N GLY A 115 4.86 -1.21 13.71
CA GLY A 115 5.12 -0.42 12.51
C GLY A 115 4.46 0.95 12.52
N LEU A 116 3.40 1.14 13.32
CA LEU A 116 2.75 2.43 13.49
C LEU A 116 3.43 3.31 14.53
N LEU A 117 4.26 2.73 15.38
CA LEU A 117 4.92 3.42 16.48
C LEU A 117 6.40 3.68 16.22
N TYR A 118 6.96 3.11 15.19
CA TYR A 118 8.39 3.14 14.93
C TYR A 118 8.96 4.57 14.87
N LYS A 119 8.28 5.47 14.18
CA LYS A 119 8.75 6.86 14.01
C LYS A 119 8.53 7.71 15.27
N HIS A 120 7.87 7.19 16.28
CA HIS A 120 7.62 7.86 17.54
C HIS A 120 8.57 7.44 18.66
N ASP A 121 9.60 6.67 18.31
CA ASP A 121 10.64 6.23 19.24
C ASP A 121 10.06 5.49 20.47
N VAL A 122 9.04 4.70 20.24
CA VAL A 122 8.37 3.90 21.27
C VAL A 122 8.94 2.48 21.25
N ILE A 123 9.23 1.96 22.43
CA ILE A 123 9.72 0.58 22.59
C ILE A 123 8.52 -0.34 22.80
N VAL A 124 8.39 -1.34 21.94
CA VAL A 124 7.35 -2.37 22.04
C VAL A 124 8.03 -3.70 22.38
N LYS A 125 7.62 -4.28 23.52
CA LYS A 125 8.19 -5.54 23.98
C LYS A 125 7.13 -6.64 24.07
#